data_16bfa4a2f0efeed4f5d9fab421a46db1
#
_entry.id   16bfa4a2f0efeed4f5d9fab421a46db1
#
_cell.length_a   1.000
_cell.length_b   1.000
_cell.length_c   1.000
_cell.angle_alpha   90.00
_cell.angle_beta   90.00
_cell.angle_gamma   90.00
#
_symmetry.space_group_name_H-M   'P 1'
#
loop_
_entity.id
_entity.type
_entity.pdbx_description
1 polymer ?
#
loop_
_entity_poly.entity_id
_entity_poly.type
_entity_poly.pdbx_seq_one_letter_code
_entity_poly.pdbx_strand_id
1 'polypeptide(L)'
;MELVEGEAPFDWVEIRFKNSRKEFFKNTESLPLKIGDVVASQAEFGHDIGTVTLTGQLVKVQMQRKKAPFDDQTEAQKVYRIATQKDIDKWIDLRNKEEAMQVRARQIAIDLNLKMKISDLEFQGDGSKITFFYTANQRVDFRELIKIFAKEFSTRIEMRQVGLRQEAARLGGIGSCGRELCCSTWLTDFRSVSTSAARYQQLSLNPQKLAGQCGKLKCCLNFELDSYMEALKAFPSTDVKLLTEKGEAVCQKSDIFKGIIWYAYKGDWITWFPLEVADVATIVELNKNGLKAESLEAYVMVQESSPQVEFESVLGQDSLTRFDVKRRSNKGKSRRRPRNKNDK
;
A
#
# COMPACT_ATOMS: atom_id res chain seq x y z
N MET A 1 14.39 -24.76 6.34
CA MET A 1 15.68 -24.07 6.61
C MET A 1 16.28 -24.82 7.76
N GLU A 2 17.30 -25.64 7.51
CA GLU A 2 17.98 -26.39 8.55
C GLU A 2 18.80 -25.40 9.39
N LEU A 3 18.75 -25.56 10.71
CA LEU A 3 19.57 -24.77 11.63
C LEU A 3 21.05 -25.04 11.34
N VAL A 4 21.87 -24.01 11.32
CA VAL A 4 23.30 -24.13 11.31
C VAL A 4 23.70 -24.87 12.61
N GLU A 5 24.44 -25.96 12.50
CA GLU A 5 24.85 -26.79 13.65
C GLU A 5 25.49 -25.90 14.73
N GLY A 6 24.86 -25.81 15.91
CA GLY A 6 25.38 -25.11 17.09
C GLY A 6 24.59 -23.88 17.55
N GLU A 7 23.58 -23.38 16.81
CA GLU A 7 22.73 -22.32 17.32
C GLU A 7 21.55 -22.89 18.12
N ALA A 8 21.35 -22.39 19.35
CA ALA A 8 20.18 -22.70 20.13
C ALA A 8 18.92 -22.20 19.40
N PRO A 9 17.81 -22.94 19.42
CA PRO A 9 16.57 -22.50 18.81
C PRO A 9 16.11 -21.18 19.45
N PHE A 10 15.75 -20.20 18.61
CA PHE A 10 15.25 -18.90 19.09
C PHE A 10 13.81 -19.06 19.58
N ASP A 11 13.61 -18.88 20.90
CA ASP A 11 12.37 -19.23 21.62
C ASP A 11 11.24 -18.19 21.47
N TRP A 12 11.35 -17.29 20.53
CA TRP A 12 10.29 -16.28 20.31
C TRP A 12 9.41 -16.65 19.12
N VAL A 13 8.14 -16.27 19.21
CA VAL A 13 7.14 -16.44 18.16
C VAL A 13 6.41 -15.15 17.90
N GLU A 14 6.06 -14.87 16.62
CA GLU A 14 5.16 -13.79 16.25
C GLU A 14 3.75 -14.33 16.18
N ILE A 15 2.83 -13.75 16.94
CA ILE A 15 1.41 -14.10 16.97
C ILE A 15 0.61 -12.98 16.34
N ARG A 16 -0.33 -13.33 15.47
CA ARG A 16 -1.25 -12.43 14.80
C ARG A 16 -2.63 -12.54 15.45
N PHE A 17 -3.18 -11.39 15.82
CA PHE A 17 -4.53 -11.19 16.32
C PHE A 17 -5.44 -10.55 15.26
N LYS A 18 -6.54 -9.95 15.68
CA LYS A 18 -7.48 -9.26 14.80
C LYS A 18 -6.80 -8.10 14.04
N ASN A 19 -7.25 -7.88 12.78
CA ASN A 19 -6.84 -6.76 11.92
C ASN A 19 -5.32 -6.61 11.80
N SER A 20 -4.62 -7.75 11.64
CA SER A 20 -3.16 -7.80 11.47
C SER A 20 -2.33 -7.21 12.62
N ARG A 21 -2.92 -7.06 13.82
CA ARG A 21 -2.15 -6.78 15.03
C ARG A 21 -1.20 -7.96 15.28
N LYS A 22 0.09 -7.70 15.38
CA LYS A 22 1.13 -8.70 15.56
C LYS A 22 2.01 -8.33 16.74
N GLU A 23 2.20 -9.27 17.64
CA GLU A 23 3.01 -9.12 18.84
C GLU A 23 3.96 -10.30 18.99
N PHE A 24 5.04 -10.11 19.75
CA PHE A 24 6.06 -11.12 19.98
C PHE A 24 5.92 -11.71 21.37
N PHE A 25 6.00 -13.03 21.46
CA PHE A 25 5.85 -13.79 22.69
C PHE A 25 6.99 -14.78 22.84
N LYS A 26 7.39 -15.04 24.09
CA LYS A 26 8.41 -16.03 24.39
C LYS A 26 7.76 -17.39 24.61
N ASN A 27 8.28 -18.41 23.94
CA ASN A 27 7.88 -19.81 24.11
C ASN A 27 8.71 -20.45 25.22
N THR A 28 8.36 -20.17 26.49
CA THR A 28 9.12 -20.63 27.66
C THR A 28 8.97 -22.11 27.94
N GLU A 29 7.90 -22.74 27.45
CA GLU A 29 7.63 -24.16 27.66
C GLU A 29 8.11 -25.04 26.49
N SER A 30 8.88 -24.48 25.56
CA SER A 30 9.40 -25.18 24.36
C SER A 30 8.31 -25.95 23.60
N LEU A 31 7.12 -25.35 23.50
CA LEU A 31 5.99 -25.95 22.78
C LEU A 31 6.36 -26.15 21.28
N PRO A 32 5.99 -27.29 20.66
CA PRO A 32 6.27 -27.55 19.26
C PRO A 32 5.35 -26.74 18.32
N LEU A 33 5.52 -25.41 18.31
CA LEU A 33 4.67 -24.49 17.57
C LEU A 33 5.02 -24.45 16.08
N LYS A 34 3.99 -24.49 15.25
CA LYS A 34 4.09 -24.35 13.79
C LYS A 34 3.37 -23.09 13.32
N ILE A 35 3.77 -22.57 12.16
CA ILE A 35 3.03 -21.48 11.50
C ILE A 35 1.60 -21.95 11.20
N GLY A 36 0.62 -21.15 11.63
CA GLY A 36 -0.81 -21.46 11.50
C GLY A 36 -1.44 -22.00 12.78
N ASP A 37 -0.66 -22.43 13.77
CA ASP A 37 -1.22 -22.90 15.05
C ASP A 37 -1.94 -21.77 15.77
N VAL A 38 -3.09 -22.09 16.37
CA VAL A 38 -3.82 -21.18 17.25
C VAL A 38 -3.36 -21.40 18.67
N VAL A 39 -2.94 -20.32 19.32
CA VAL A 39 -2.34 -20.38 20.67
C VAL A 39 -3.00 -19.41 21.64
N ALA A 40 -2.98 -19.78 22.91
CA ALA A 40 -3.33 -18.90 24.02
C ALA A 40 -2.05 -18.22 24.52
N SER A 41 -2.02 -16.91 24.45
CA SER A 41 -0.91 -16.06 24.87
C SER A 41 -1.25 -15.24 26.09
N GLN A 42 -0.23 -14.85 26.83
CA GLN A 42 -0.38 -13.99 28.00
C GLN A 42 -0.93 -12.62 27.59
N ALA A 43 -1.96 -12.16 28.30
CA ALA A 43 -2.44 -10.80 28.23
C ALA A 43 -2.21 -10.11 29.59
N GLU A 44 -2.48 -8.80 29.67
CA GLU A 44 -2.39 -8.04 30.93
C GLU A 44 -3.26 -8.66 32.03
N PHE A 45 -4.44 -9.16 31.63
CA PHE A 45 -5.35 -9.95 32.47
C PHE A 45 -5.84 -11.13 31.64
N GLY A 46 -5.73 -12.35 32.18
CA GLY A 46 -6.18 -13.55 31.49
C GLY A 46 -5.29 -13.93 30.30
N HIS A 47 -5.91 -14.34 29.20
CA HIS A 47 -5.20 -14.76 28.00
C HIS A 47 -5.89 -14.26 26.72
N ASP A 48 -5.09 -14.07 25.70
CA ASP A 48 -5.58 -13.73 24.36
C ASP A 48 -5.36 -14.91 23.40
N ILE A 49 -6.17 -15.00 22.36
CA ILE A 49 -6.11 -16.06 21.34
C ILE A 49 -5.63 -15.46 20.02
N GLY A 50 -4.58 -16.03 19.47
CA GLY A 50 -4.03 -15.60 18.20
C GLY A 50 -3.43 -16.74 17.40
N THR A 51 -3.03 -16.45 16.15
CA THR A 51 -2.45 -17.42 15.23
C THR A 51 -0.95 -17.16 15.07
N VAL A 52 -0.13 -18.18 15.21
CA VAL A 52 1.32 -18.10 15.00
C VAL A 52 1.61 -17.78 13.54
N THR A 53 2.37 -16.72 13.28
CA THR A 53 2.75 -16.30 11.92
C THR A 53 4.21 -16.53 11.60
N LEU A 54 5.10 -16.47 12.60
CA LEU A 54 6.52 -16.74 12.43
C LEU A 54 7.06 -17.48 13.65
N THR A 55 8.06 -18.35 13.42
CA THR A 55 8.80 -19.09 14.45
C THR A 55 10.30 -19.08 14.14
N GLY A 56 11.15 -19.31 15.16
CA GLY A 56 12.59 -19.46 15.01
C GLY A 56 13.33 -18.19 14.58
N GLN A 57 14.39 -18.31 13.82
CA GLN A 57 15.30 -17.21 13.44
C GLN A 57 14.63 -16.08 12.66
N LEU A 58 13.57 -16.36 11.92
CA LEU A 58 12.82 -15.32 11.20
C LEU A 58 12.16 -14.32 12.16
N VAL A 59 11.79 -14.75 13.35
CA VAL A 59 11.24 -13.86 14.39
C VAL A 59 12.29 -12.85 14.84
N LYS A 60 13.54 -13.29 15.03
CA LYS A 60 14.67 -12.42 15.41
C LYS A 60 14.87 -11.28 14.38
N VAL A 61 14.89 -11.64 13.10
CA VAL A 61 14.98 -10.65 12.01
C VAL A 61 13.82 -9.67 12.02
N GLN A 62 12.60 -10.18 12.25
CA GLN A 62 11.41 -9.32 12.29
C GLN A 62 11.38 -8.41 13.53
N MET A 63 11.84 -8.90 14.69
CA MET A 63 11.99 -8.10 15.91
C MET A 63 13.01 -6.98 15.70
N GLN A 64 14.16 -7.28 15.11
CA GLN A 64 15.18 -6.29 14.76
C GLN A 64 14.61 -5.20 13.82
N ARG A 65 13.89 -5.63 12.78
CA ARG A 65 13.23 -4.70 11.83
C ARG A 65 12.23 -3.79 12.51
N LYS A 66 11.46 -4.31 13.46
CA LYS A 66 10.47 -3.55 14.23
C LYS A 66 11.07 -2.82 15.44
N LYS A 67 12.38 -2.96 15.68
CA LYS A 67 13.07 -2.42 16.87
C LYS A 67 12.41 -2.84 18.17
N ALA A 68 11.86 -4.05 18.20
CA ALA A 68 11.29 -4.62 19.41
C ALA A 68 12.42 -5.12 20.33
N PRO A 69 12.34 -4.87 21.65
CA PRO A 69 13.33 -5.39 22.59
C PRO A 69 13.23 -6.92 22.65
N PHE A 70 14.36 -7.61 22.57
CA PHE A 70 14.45 -9.05 22.71
C PHE A 70 15.53 -9.48 23.74
N ASP A 71 15.73 -8.62 24.76
CA ASP A 71 16.67 -8.90 25.84
C ASP A 71 16.06 -9.94 26.79
N ASP A 72 16.87 -10.89 27.26
CA ASP A 72 16.44 -11.91 28.21
C ASP A 72 16.00 -11.33 29.56
N GLN A 73 16.33 -10.08 29.83
CA GLN A 73 15.96 -9.36 31.05
C GLN A 73 14.61 -8.63 30.97
N THR A 74 14.01 -8.51 29.77
CA THR A 74 12.69 -7.90 29.63
C THR A 74 11.62 -8.91 30.05
N GLU A 75 10.66 -8.50 30.86
CA GLU A 75 9.45 -9.31 31.17
C GLU A 75 8.65 -9.54 29.88
N ALA A 76 9.06 -10.54 29.12
CA ALA A 76 8.43 -10.90 27.87
C ALA A 76 7.11 -11.61 28.16
N GLN A 77 6.06 -11.21 27.44
CA GLN A 77 4.81 -11.96 27.43
C GLN A 77 5.06 -13.38 26.90
N LYS A 78 4.36 -14.36 27.50
CA LYS A 78 4.60 -15.79 27.23
C LYS A 78 3.46 -16.40 26.42
N VAL A 79 3.79 -17.44 25.69
CA VAL A 79 2.77 -18.37 25.16
C VAL A 79 2.46 -19.36 26.27
N TYR A 80 1.20 -19.52 26.62
CA TYR A 80 0.78 -20.46 27.64
C TYR A 80 0.63 -21.90 27.11
N ARG A 81 -0.08 -22.05 26.00
CA ARG A 81 -0.42 -23.36 25.40
C ARG A 81 -0.98 -23.22 24.00
N ILE A 82 -1.05 -24.31 23.30
CA ILE A 82 -1.85 -24.44 22.08
C ILE A 82 -3.34 -24.32 22.49
N ALA A 83 -4.12 -23.56 21.74
CA ALA A 83 -5.54 -23.35 22.02
C ALA A 83 -6.32 -24.67 21.93
N THR A 84 -7.22 -24.88 22.88
CA THR A 84 -8.16 -26.02 22.82
C THR A 84 -9.34 -25.68 21.91
N GLN A 85 -10.08 -26.70 21.47
CA GLN A 85 -11.30 -26.47 20.66
C GLN A 85 -12.29 -25.54 21.37
N LYS A 86 -12.42 -25.65 22.67
CA LYS A 86 -13.30 -24.77 23.48
C LYS A 86 -12.86 -23.31 23.43
N ASP A 87 -11.55 -23.05 23.43
CA ASP A 87 -11.02 -21.69 23.33
C ASP A 87 -11.33 -21.11 21.94
N ILE A 88 -11.15 -21.91 20.89
CA ILE A 88 -11.41 -21.53 19.51
C ILE A 88 -12.91 -21.23 19.30
N ASP A 89 -13.79 -22.11 19.78
CA ASP A 89 -15.25 -21.94 19.66
C ASP A 89 -15.68 -20.65 20.38
N LYS A 90 -15.20 -20.41 21.59
CA LYS A 90 -15.48 -19.19 22.36
C LYS A 90 -14.96 -17.94 21.62
N TRP A 91 -13.76 -17.99 21.08
CA TRP A 91 -13.16 -16.89 20.34
C TRP A 91 -13.96 -16.56 19.06
N ILE A 92 -14.43 -17.57 18.32
CA ILE A 92 -15.29 -17.40 17.15
C ILE A 92 -16.62 -16.77 17.57
N ASP A 93 -17.27 -17.25 18.64
CA ASP A 93 -18.52 -16.71 19.15
C ASP A 93 -18.40 -15.23 19.54
N LEU A 94 -17.31 -14.86 20.20
CA LEU A 94 -17.03 -13.47 20.55
C LEU A 94 -16.86 -12.60 19.30
N ARG A 95 -16.12 -13.08 18.31
CA ARG A 95 -15.95 -12.38 17.05
C ARG A 95 -17.24 -12.15 16.28
N ASN A 96 -18.12 -13.13 16.28
CA ASN A 96 -19.42 -13.01 15.61
C ASN A 96 -20.32 -11.95 16.26
N LYS A 97 -20.11 -11.65 17.55
CA LYS A 97 -20.85 -10.61 18.29
C LYS A 97 -20.31 -9.20 18.04
N GLU A 98 -19.06 -9.07 17.59
CA GLU A 98 -18.36 -7.78 17.48
C GLU A 98 -19.08 -6.77 16.58
N GLU A 99 -19.61 -7.19 15.44
CA GLU A 99 -20.27 -6.29 14.50
C GLU A 99 -21.54 -5.66 15.09
N ALA A 100 -22.40 -6.47 15.69
CA ALA A 100 -23.63 -5.99 16.33
C ALA A 100 -23.32 -5.03 17.49
N MET A 101 -22.31 -5.38 18.31
CA MET A 101 -21.89 -4.54 19.42
C MET A 101 -21.23 -3.23 18.95
N GLN A 102 -20.51 -3.25 17.83
CA GLN A 102 -19.94 -2.04 17.24
C GLN A 102 -21.04 -1.06 16.80
N VAL A 103 -22.08 -1.56 16.16
CA VAL A 103 -23.24 -0.74 15.76
C VAL A 103 -23.89 -0.13 17.01
N ARG A 104 -24.14 -0.94 18.03
CA ARG A 104 -24.73 -0.47 19.29
C ARG A 104 -23.85 0.57 19.99
N ALA A 105 -22.55 0.35 20.08
CA ALA A 105 -21.60 1.27 20.67
C ALA A 105 -21.56 2.63 19.93
N ARG A 106 -21.64 2.61 18.59
CA ARG A 106 -21.74 3.85 17.79
C ARG A 106 -23.00 4.62 18.11
N GLN A 107 -24.15 3.94 18.25
CA GLN A 107 -25.40 4.58 18.61
C GLN A 107 -25.31 5.28 19.97
N ILE A 108 -24.79 4.62 20.97
CA ILE A 108 -24.61 5.19 22.31
C ILE A 108 -23.68 6.43 22.27
N ALA A 109 -22.59 6.36 21.49
CA ALA A 109 -21.68 7.50 21.36
C ALA A 109 -22.35 8.71 20.66
N ILE A 110 -23.26 8.48 19.70
CA ILE A 110 -24.07 9.50 19.05
C ILE A 110 -25.09 10.10 20.04
N ASP A 111 -25.80 9.26 20.80
CA ASP A 111 -26.79 9.67 21.78
C ASP A 111 -26.18 10.58 22.86
N LEU A 112 -24.92 10.33 23.21
CA LEU A 112 -24.12 11.17 24.11
C LEU A 112 -23.50 12.41 23.44
N ASN A 113 -23.78 12.67 22.16
CA ASN A 113 -23.21 13.79 21.38
C ASN A 113 -21.66 13.87 21.43
N LEU A 114 -20.98 12.73 21.50
CA LEU A 114 -19.52 12.68 21.55
C LEU A 114 -18.92 12.89 20.14
N LYS A 115 -17.98 13.85 20.01
CA LYS A 115 -17.29 14.14 18.75
C LYS A 115 -16.17 13.11 18.49
N MET A 116 -16.55 11.84 18.38
CA MET A 116 -15.66 10.72 18.12
C MET A 116 -16.33 9.70 17.21
N LYS A 117 -15.52 8.89 16.54
CA LYS A 117 -15.99 7.77 15.71
C LYS A 117 -15.40 6.48 16.24
N ILE A 118 -16.24 5.54 16.63
CA ILE A 118 -15.83 4.17 16.96
C ILE A 118 -15.61 3.43 15.65
N SER A 119 -14.36 3.12 15.36
CA SER A 119 -13.95 2.48 14.11
C SER A 119 -14.00 0.96 14.18
N ASP A 120 -13.62 0.39 15.34
CA ASP A 120 -13.54 -1.05 15.51
C ASP A 120 -13.65 -1.42 17.00
N LEU A 121 -13.95 -2.67 17.28
CA LEU A 121 -13.82 -3.25 18.61
C LEU A 121 -13.16 -4.63 18.53
N GLU A 122 -12.50 -5.02 19.59
CA GLU A 122 -11.79 -6.29 19.68
C GLU A 122 -11.99 -6.90 21.06
N PHE A 123 -12.53 -8.11 21.08
CA PHE A 123 -12.57 -8.90 22.32
C PHE A 123 -11.20 -9.53 22.57
N GLN A 124 -10.78 -9.54 23.82
CA GLN A 124 -9.72 -10.44 24.24
C GLN A 124 -10.21 -11.88 24.12
N GLY A 125 -9.33 -12.82 23.77
CA GLY A 125 -9.71 -14.21 23.46
C GLY A 125 -10.49 -14.94 24.56
N ASP A 126 -10.26 -14.56 25.82
CA ASP A 126 -11.00 -15.09 26.97
C ASP A 126 -12.35 -14.37 27.24
N GLY A 127 -12.63 -13.29 26.52
CA GLY A 127 -13.84 -12.48 26.68
C GLY A 127 -13.88 -11.59 27.92
N SER A 128 -12.79 -11.47 28.66
CA SER A 128 -12.73 -10.67 29.90
C SER A 128 -12.66 -9.18 29.66
N LYS A 129 -12.18 -8.77 28.49
CA LYS A 129 -11.95 -7.36 28.11
C LYS A 129 -12.40 -7.09 26.68
N ILE A 130 -12.95 -5.88 26.45
CA ILE A 130 -13.25 -5.34 25.14
C ILE A 130 -12.44 -4.07 24.95
N THR A 131 -11.68 -3.99 23.87
CA THR A 131 -10.97 -2.78 23.45
C THR A 131 -11.73 -2.10 22.32
N PHE A 132 -12.21 -0.87 22.57
CA PHE A 132 -12.84 -0.03 21.54
C PHE A 132 -11.79 0.89 20.92
N PHE A 133 -11.65 0.79 19.62
CA PHE A 133 -10.77 1.68 18.84
C PHE A 133 -11.56 2.84 18.29
N TYR A 134 -11.13 4.06 18.59
CA TYR A 134 -11.81 5.26 18.15
C TYR A 134 -10.88 6.29 17.56
N THR A 135 -11.42 7.12 16.68
CA THR A 135 -10.77 8.32 16.13
C THR A 135 -11.48 9.57 16.62
N ALA A 136 -10.70 10.59 16.97
CA ALA A 136 -11.20 11.89 17.36
C ALA A 136 -10.17 12.97 17.02
N ASN A 137 -10.66 14.16 16.65
CA ASN A 137 -9.79 15.30 16.33
C ASN A 137 -9.29 16.02 17.59
N GLN A 138 -10.05 15.93 18.67
CA GLN A 138 -9.76 16.57 19.97
C GLN A 138 -9.91 15.54 21.09
N ARG A 139 -9.47 15.92 22.30
CA ARG A 139 -9.67 15.09 23.49
C ARG A 139 -11.15 14.98 23.79
N VAL A 140 -11.63 13.75 23.96
CA VAL A 140 -13.02 13.43 24.27
C VAL A 140 -13.12 12.95 25.73
N ASP A 141 -14.11 13.44 26.47
CA ASP A 141 -14.45 12.90 27.78
C ASP A 141 -15.43 11.74 27.59
N PHE A 142 -14.96 10.55 27.82
CA PHE A 142 -15.73 9.31 27.65
C PHE A 142 -16.08 8.63 28.99
N ARG A 143 -16.02 9.34 30.14
CA ARG A 143 -16.33 8.74 31.45
C ARG A 143 -17.74 8.19 31.55
N GLU A 144 -18.72 8.91 31.01
CA GLU A 144 -20.12 8.43 30.95
C GLU A 144 -20.25 7.28 29.94
N LEU A 145 -19.61 7.38 28.79
CA LEU A 145 -19.62 6.33 27.78
C LEU A 145 -19.11 5.00 28.35
N ILE A 146 -18.00 5.01 29.11
CA ILE A 146 -17.43 3.81 29.72
C ILE A 146 -18.41 3.19 30.73
N LYS A 147 -19.12 4.02 31.55
CA LYS A 147 -20.12 3.52 32.50
C LYS A 147 -21.25 2.81 31.77
N ILE A 148 -21.77 3.41 30.70
CA ILE A 148 -22.84 2.82 29.90
C ILE A 148 -22.35 1.54 29.21
N PHE A 149 -21.16 1.55 28.61
CA PHE A 149 -20.57 0.36 27.97
C PHE A 149 -20.36 -0.79 28.98
N ALA A 150 -19.83 -0.48 30.14
CA ALA A 150 -19.62 -1.50 31.18
C ALA A 150 -20.95 -2.13 31.65
N LYS A 151 -22.04 -1.32 31.73
CA LYS A 151 -23.38 -1.82 32.08
C LYS A 151 -23.99 -2.61 30.91
N GLU A 152 -23.89 -2.14 29.68
CA GLU A 152 -24.50 -2.76 28.49
C GLU A 152 -23.81 -4.08 28.14
N PHE A 153 -22.48 -4.08 28.16
CA PHE A 153 -21.67 -5.22 27.68
C PHE A 153 -21.17 -6.12 28.80
N SER A 154 -21.37 -5.75 30.06
CA SER A 154 -21.01 -6.53 31.28
C SER A 154 -19.56 -7.03 31.23
N THR A 155 -18.64 -6.25 30.67
CA THR A 155 -17.23 -6.63 30.42
C THR A 155 -16.33 -5.43 30.75
N ARG A 156 -15.07 -5.67 31.04
CA ARG A 156 -14.06 -4.61 31.19
C ARG A 156 -13.86 -3.85 29.89
N ILE A 157 -13.98 -2.54 29.94
CA ILE A 157 -13.88 -1.66 28.78
C ILE A 157 -12.52 -0.96 28.75
N GLU A 158 -11.86 -1.06 27.61
CA GLU A 158 -10.67 -0.28 27.30
C GLU A 158 -10.96 0.62 26.08
N MET A 159 -10.58 1.91 26.16
CA MET A 159 -10.75 2.86 25.09
C MET A 159 -9.37 3.20 24.49
N ARG A 160 -9.14 2.91 23.21
CA ARG A 160 -7.87 3.14 22.53
C ARG A 160 -8.04 4.09 21.36
N GLN A 161 -7.41 5.24 21.45
CA GLN A 161 -7.39 6.19 20.32
C GLN A 161 -6.45 5.70 19.22
N VAL A 162 -6.91 5.77 17.98
CA VAL A 162 -6.13 5.42 16.79
C VAL A 162 -6.08 6.60 15.82
N GLY A 163 -4.97 6.74 15.11
CA GLY A 163 -4.85 7.72 14.05
C GLY A 163 -5.60 7.29 12.79
N LEU A 164 -5.97 8.23 11.93
CA LEU A 164 -6.73 7.96 10.70
C LEU A 164 -6.08 6.90 9.79
N ARG A 165 -4.75 6.84 9.74
CA ARG A 165 -4.05 5.82 8.95
C ARG A 165 -4.12 4.44 9.63
N GLN A 166 -4.04 4.40 10.95
CA GLN A 166 -4.21 3.16 11.70
C GLN A 166 -5.65 2.64 11.61
N GLU A 167 -6.65 3.54 11.62
CA GLU A 167 -8.04 3.19 11.34
C GLU A 167 -8.17 2.55 9.96
N ALA A 168 -7.65 3.20 8.91
CA ALA A 168 -7.67 2.65 7.56
C ALA A 168 -6.94 1.31 7.45
N ALA A 169 -5.83 1.13 8.18
CA ALA A 169 -5.09 -0.13 8.21
C ALA A 169 -5.89 -1.26 8.87
N ARG A 170 -6.67 -0.96 9.92
CA ARG A 170 -7.53 -1.94 10.59
C ARG A 170 -8.75 -2.33 9.75
N LEU A 171 -9.35 -1.37 9.06
CA LEU A 171 -10.50 -1.62 8.18
C LEU A 171 -10.10 -2.35 6.90
N GLY A 172 -8.86 -2.15 6.45
CA GLY A 172 -8.39 -2.69 5.16
C GLY A 172 -9.00 -1.98 3.97
N GLY A 173 -8.91 -2.60 2.81
CA GLY A 173 -9.49 -2.12 1.55
C GLY A 173 -8.49 -2.09 0.39
N ILE A 174 -8.95 -1.59 -0.75
CA ILE A 174 -8.18 -1.49 -1.99
C ILE A 174 -7.76 -0.02 -2.21
N GLY A 175 -6.49 0.19 -2.48
CA GLY A 175 -5.96 1.50 -2.80
C GLY A 175 -6.32 1.96 -4.23
N SER A 176 -6.09 3.24 -4.54
CA SER A 176 -6.26 3.78 -5.89
C SER A 176 -5.34 3.14 -6.94
N CYS A 177 -4.34 2.36 -6.51
CA CYS A 177 -3.46 1.56 -7.37
C CYS A 177 -4.02 0.16 -7.69
N GLY A 178 -5.22 -0.20 -7.21
CA GLY A 178 -5.85 -1.50 -7.41
C GLY A 178 -5.31 -2.62 -6.51
N ARG A 179 -4.37 -2.34 -5.60
CA ARG A 179 -3.81 -3.30 -4.65
C ARG A 179 -4.38 -3.06 -3.26
N GLU A 180 -4.29 -4.07 -2.39
CA GLU A 180 -4.59 -3.90 -0.97
C GLU A 180 -3.77 -2.76 -0.36
N LEU A 181 -4.34 -2.12 0.67
CA LEU A 181 -3.67 -1.00 1.33
C LEU A 181 -2.32 -1.44 1.91
N CYS A 182 -1.24 -0.72 1.59
CA CYS A 182 0.10 -1.00 2.12
C CYS A 182 0.11 -1.01 3.66
N CYS A 183 -0.67 -0.13 4.29
CA CYS A 183 -0.77 -0.02 5.75
C CYS A 183 -1.49 -1.19 6.41
N SER A 184 -2.35 -1.94 5.69
CA SER A 184 -3.02 -3.13 6.22
C SER A 184 -2.22 -4.42 5.99
N THR A 185 -1.22 -4.40 5.11
CA THR A 185 -0.47 -5.59 4.69
C THR A 185 0.97 -5.61 5.21
N TRP A 186 1.87 -4.90 4.56
CA TRP A 186 3.32 -5.03 4.77
C TRP A 186 4.01 -3.79 5.35
N LEU A 187 3.44 -2.58 5.16
CA LEU A 187 4.06 -1.35 5.60
C LEU A 187 3.77 -1.10 7.09
N THR A 188 4.80 -1.10 7.91
CA THR A 188 4.71 -0.91 9.37
C THR A 188 5.30 0.41 9.85
N ASP A 189 6.22 1.01 9.09
CA ASP A 189 6.82 2.30 9.43
C ASP A 189 6.08 3.44 8.72
N PHE A 190 5.42 4.30 9.49
CA PHE A 190 4.60 5.41 8.99
C PHE A 190 5.26 6.75 9.29
N ARG A 191 6.28 7.09 8.52
CA ARG A 191 6.87 8.42 8.57
C ARG A 191 5.90 9.47 8.02
N SER A 192 6.08 10.70 8.45
CA SER A 192 5.34 11.84 7.90
C SER A 192 5.70 12.02 6.42
N VAL A 193 4.69 12.09 5.56
CA VAL A 193 4.87 12.29 4.12
C VAL A 193 4.73 13.77 3.80
N SER A 194 5.72 14.33 3.11
CA SER A 194 5.69 15.70 2.62
C SER A 194 5.34 15.77 1.13
N THR A 195 4.89 16.93 0.68
CA THR A 195 4.63 17.19 -0.76
C THR A 195 5.91 17.20 -1.59
N SER A 196 7.09 17.40 -0.98
CA SER A 196 8.37 17.28 -1.66
C SER A 196 8.61 15.89 -2.24
N ALA A 197 8.15 14.82 -1.56
CA ALA A 197 8.23 13.47 -2.10
C ALA A 197 7.50 13.34 -3.45
N ALA A 198 6.33 13.98 -3.60
CA ALA A 198 5.60 14.00 -4.85
C ALA A 198 6.31 14.81 -5.95
N ARG A 199 7.03 15.88 -5.59
CA ARG A 199 7.84 16.67 -6.55
C ARG A 199 9.01 15.87 -7.09
N TYR A 200 9.77 15.18 -6.23
CA TYR A 200 10.86 14.31 -6.68
C TYR A 200 10.39 13.18 -7.59
N GLN A 201 9.16 12.71 -7.39
CA GLN A 201 8.52 11.71 -8.25
C GLN A 201 7.81 12.31 -9.47
N GLN A 202 7.95 13.61 -9.71
CA GLN A 202 7.34 14.36 -10.82
C GLN A 202 5.80 14.20 -10.91
N LEU A 203 5.16 14.00 -9.78
CA LEU A 203 3.70 13.88 -9.71
C LEU A 203 3.03 15.25 -9.61
N SER A 204 1.89 15.39 -10.28
CA SER A 204 1.08 16.60 -10.14
C SER A 204 0.62 16.78 -8.69
N LEU A 205 0.73 18.01 -8.16
CA LEU A 205 0.34 18.34 -6.79
C LEU A 205 -1.18 18.44 -6.61
N ASN A 206 -1.94 17.49 -7.17
CA ASN A 206 -3.37 17.40 -6.98
C ASN A 206 -3.66 16.62 -5.68
N PRO A 207 -4.26 17.24 -4.65
CA PRO A 207 -4.56 16.60 -3.37
C PRO A 207 -5.39 15.32 -3.52
N GLN A 208 -6.35 15.28 -4.43
CA GLN A 208 -7.19 14.10 -4.66
C GLN A 208 -6.40 12.90 -5.19
N LYS A 209 -5.39 13.14 -6.04
CA LYS A 209 -4.51 12.08 -6.57
C LYS A 209 -3.45 11.64 -5.55
N LEU A 210 -3.01 12.55 -4.67
CA LEU A 210 -1.97 12.28 -3.68
C LEU A 210 -2.51 11.76 -2.36
N ALA A 211 -3.80 11.92 -2.06
CA ALA A 211 -4.41 11.42 -0.83
C ALA A 211 -4.65 9.91 -0.90
N GLY A 212 -4.38 9.25 0.24
CA GLY A 212 -4.76 7.87 0.47
C GLY A 212 -6.18 7.76 1.01
N GLN A 213 -6.68 6.54 1.21
CA GLN A 213 -8.01 6.27 1.80
C GLN A 213 -8.17 6.87 3.20
N CYS A 214 -7.08 7.01 3.95
CA CYS A 214 -7.06 7.65 5.26
C CYS A 214 -7.13 9.18 5.22
N GLY A 215 -7.28 9.81 4.06
CA GLY A 215 -7.28 11.27 3.89
C GLY A 215 -5.92 11.96 4.06
N LYS A 216 -4.86 11.24 4.44
CA LYS A 216 -3.47 11.74 4.49
C LYS A 216 -2.75 11.42 3.19
N LEU A 217 -1.61 12.06 2.93
CA LEU A 217 -0.78 11.75 1.77
C LEU A 217 -0.42 10.25 1.73
N LYS A 218 -0.39 9.67 0.53
CA LYS A 218 -0.07 8.26 0.31
C LYS A 218 1.29 7.90 0.90
N CYS A 219 1.34 6.87 1.73
CA CYS A 219 2.57 6.40 2.36
C CYS A 219 3.58 5.79 1.37
N CYS A 220 3.11 5.26 0.22
CA CYS A 220 3.98 4.78 -0.85
C CYS A 220 4.88 5.88 -1.43
N LEU A 221 4.44 7.14 -1.46
CA LEU A 221 5.27 8.27 -1.90
C LEU A 221 6.57 8.38 -1.11
N ASN A 222 6.50 8.18 0.21
CA ASN A 222 7.68 8.26 1.06
C ASN A 222 8.50 6.96 1.04
N PHE A 223 7.85 5.82 0.81
CA PHE A 223 8.51 4.53 0.70
C PHE A 223 9.38 4.43 -0.55
N GLU A 224 8.88 4.95 -1.67
CA GLU A 224 9.57 4.93 -2.96
C GLU A 224 10.59 6.07 -3.11
N LEU A 225 10.55 7.09 -2.23
CA LEU A 225 11.35 8.32 -2.35
C LEU A 225 12.85 8.04 -2.44
N ASP A 226 13.37 7.11 -1.63
CA ASP A 226 14.80 6.81 -1.58
C ASP A 226 15.29 6.27 -2.94
N SER A 227 14.49 5.41 -3.60
CA SER A 227 14.80 4.88 -4.94
C SER A 227 14.80 5.98 -6.00
N TYR A 228 13.83 6.92 -5.93
CA TYR A 228 13.82 8.08 -6.83
C TYR A 228 15.01 9.00 -6.60
N MET A 229 15.38 9.25 -5.34
CA MET A 229 16.52 10.09 -4.99
C MET A 229 17.84 9.46 -5.46
N GLU A 230 17.97 8.15 -5.37
CA GLU A 230 19.14 7.43 -5.87
C GLU A 230 19.24 7.51 -7.40
N ALA A 231 18.14 7.25 -8.10
CA ALA A 231 18.11 7.36 -9.55
C ALA A 231 18.39 8.78 -10.05
N LEU A 232 17.89 9.79 -9.34
CA LEU A 232 18.12 11.21 -9.70
C LEU A 232 19.57 11.68 -9.55
N LYS A 233 20.42 10.97 -8.79
CA LYS A 233 21.86 11.34 -8.66
C LYS A 233 22.60 11.31 -9.99
N ALA A 234 22.18 10.46 -10.90
CA ALA A 234 22.78 10.35 -12.24
C ALA A 234 22.29 11.45 -13.20
N PHE A 235 21.20 12.14 -12.86
CA PHE A 235 20.60 13.13 -13.75
C PHE A 235 21.25 14.49 -13.61
N PRO A 236 21.50 15.20 -14.74
CA PRO A 236 21.86 16.61 -14.71
C PRO A 236 20.70 17.45 -14.17
N SER A 237 20.99 18.66 -13.69
CA SER A 237 19.93 19.60 -13.31
C SER A 237 18.99 19.87 -14.49
N THR A 238 17.68 19.92 -14.23
CA THR A 238 16.66 20.22 -15.26
C THR A 238 16.82 21.61 -15.89
N ASP A 239 17.57 22.52 -15.24
CA ASP A 239 17.80 23.87 -15.71
C ASP A 239 18.96 23.95 -16.71
N VAL A 240 19.69 22.85 -16.93
CA VAL A 240 20.83 22.82 -17.86
C VAL A 240 20.32 22.85 -19.28
N LYS A 241 20.76 23.86 -20.03
CA LYS A 241 20.51 24.03 -21.45
C LYS A 241 21.61 23.36 -22.24
N LEU A 242 21.24 22.67 -23.29
CA LEU A 242 22.22 22.08 -24.23
C LEU A 242 22.46 23.04 -25.38
N LEU A 243 23.73 23.38 -25.61
CA LEU A 243 24.15 24.20 -26.74
C LEU A 243 24.64 23.29 -27.85
N THR A 244 23.96 23.36 -28.98
CA THR A 244 24.34 22.65 -30.22
C THR A 244 24.61 23.65 -31.35
N GLU A 245 25.17 23.19 -32.46
CA GLU A 245 25.34 24.04 -33.66
C GLU A 245 24.00 24.50 -34.23
N LYS A 246 22.96 23.67 -34.11
CA LYS A 246 21.59 24.00 -34.55
C LYS A 246 20.84 24.97 -33.66
N GLY A 247 21.26 25.12 -32.39
CA GLY A 247 20.61 26.03 -31.46
C GLY A 247 20.66 25.58 -30.02
N GLU A 248 19.98 26.35 -29.16
CA GLU A 248 19.81 26.08 -27.72
C GLU A 248 18.63 25.11 -27.52
N ALA A 249 18.85 24.04 -26.79
CA ALA A 249 17.82 23.09 -26.42
C ALA A 249 17.54 23.10 -24.91
N VAL A 250 16.27 22.90 -24.55
CA VAL A 250 15.76 22.98 -23.18
C VAL A 250 15.07 21.67 -22.82
N CYS A 251 15.31 21.21 -21.58
CA CYS A 251 14.65 20.03 -21.06
C CYS A 251 13.13 20.24 -20.95
N GLN A 252 12.36 19.30 -21.48
CA GLN A 252 10.88 19.31 -21.42
C GLN A 252 10.34 18.30 -20.41
N LYS A 253 10.92 17.11 -20.40
CA LYS A 253 10.47 15.99 -19.58
C LYS A 253 11.64 15.06 -19.29
N SER A 254 11.61 14.38 -18.15
CA SER A 254 12.53 13.27 -17.86
C SER A 254 11.75 12.05 -17.39
N ASP A 255 12.23 10.86 -17.74
CA ASP A 255 11.78 9.59 -17.19
C ASP A 255 12.93 9.02 -16.34
N ILE A 256 12.75 9.09 -15.02
CA ILE A 256 13.82 8.83 -14.07
C ILE A 256 14.32 7.39 -14.15
N PHE A 257 13.39 6.42 -14.27
CA PHE A 257 13.77 5.00 -14.26
C PHE A 257 14.22 4.46 -15.61
N LYS A 258 13.76 5.09 -16.69
CA LYS A 258 14.28 4.76 -18.04
C LYS A 258 15.61 5.43 -18.35
N GLY A 259 16.03 6.42 -17.54
CA GLY A 259 17.25 7.18 -17.81
C GLY A 259 17.16 8.05 -19.07
N ILE A 260 15.95 8.51 -19.42
CA ILE A 260 15.71 9.26 -20.66
C ILE A 260 15.29 10.69 -20.32
N ILE A 261 15.87 11.66 -21.04
CA ILE A 261 15.50 13.07 -20.95
C ILE A 261 15.09 13.55 -22.34
N TRP A 262 13.93 14.19 -22.41
CA TRP A 262 13.46 14.80 -23.66
C TRP A 262 13.85 16.25 -23.71
N TYR A 263 14.57 16.63 -24.73
CA TYR A 263 14.95 18.01 -25.06
C TYR A 263 14.20 18.49 -26.26
N ALA A 264 13.89 19.79 -26.33
CA ALA A 264 13.36 20.46 -27.50
C ALA A 264 14.18 21.70 -27.79
N TYR A 265 14.37 22.02 -29.08
CA TYR A 265 15.01 23.26 -29.48
C TYR A 265 14.17 24.48 -29.14
N LYS A 266 14.82 25.56 -28.78
CA LYS A 266 14.15 26.81 -28.49
C LYS A 266 13.54 27.37 -29.79
N GLY A 267 12.20 27.41 -29.83
CA GLY A 267 11.45 27.81 -31.06
C GLY A 267 10.70 26.65 -31.73
N ASP A 268 11.09 25.40 -31.47
CA ASP A 268 10.34 24.20 -31.88
C ASP A 268 9.98 23.37 -30.65
N TRP A 269 8.80 23.63 -30.11
CA TRP A 269 8.27 22.94 -28.93
C TRP A 269 7.49 21.67 -29.26
N ILE A 270 7.37 21.35 -30.54
CA ILE A 270 6.57 20.20 -31.00
C ILE A 270 7.46 18.96 -31.07
N THR A 271 8.68 19.12 -31.57
CA THR A 271 9.61 18.01 -31.78
C THR A 271 10.46 17.77 -30.52
N TRP A 272 10.31 16.61 -29.91
CA TRP A 272 11.06 16.25 -28.73
C TRP A 272 12.06 15.14 -29.04
N PHE A 273 13.28 15.34 -28.59
CA PHE A 273 14.39 14.41 -28.83
C PHE A 273 14.67 13.62 -27.54
N PRO A 274 14.41 12.30 -27.50
CA PRO A 274 14.76 11.44 -26.37
C PRO A 274 16.26 11.15 -26.35
N LEU A 275 16.96 11.57 -25.30
CA LEU A 275 18.39 11.37 -25.10
C LEU A 275 18.61 10.54 -23.81
N GLU A 276 19.65 9.70 -23.82
CA GLU A 276 20.10 9.03 -22.61
C GLU A 276 20.81 10.01 -21.66
N VAL A 277 20.73 9.74 -20.37
CA VAL A 277 21.42 10.57 -19.34
C VAL A 277 22.93 10.63 -19.62
N ALA A 278 23.54 9.54 -20.08
CA ALA A 278 24.96 9.48 -20.42
C ALA A 278 25.32 10.44 -21.56
N ASP A 279 24.49 10.48 -22.63
CA ASP A 279 24.71 11.37 -23.77
C ASP A 279 24.52 12.83 -23.38
N VAL A 280 23.50 13.10 -22.54
CA VAL A 280 23.30 14.45 -22.00
C VAL A 280 24.49 14.89 -21.17
N ALA A 281 25.06 14.01 -20.32
CA ALA A 281 26.26 14.32 -19.55
C ALA A 281 27.45 14.65 -20.48
N THR A 282 27.66 13.89 -21.55
CA THR A 282 28.70 14.13 -22.57
C THR A 282 28.52 15.49 -23.25
N ILE A 283 27.31 15.83 -23.65
CA ILE A 283 27.00 17.13 -24.28
C ILE A 283 27.24 18.27 -23.28
N VAL A 284 26.87 18.10 -22.02
CA VAL A 284 27.12 19.10 -20.97
C VAL A 284 28.61 19.30 -20.75
N GLU A 285 29.42 18.25 -20.76
CA GLU A 285 30.89 18.35 -20.66
C GLU A 285 31.49 19.07 -21.86
N LEU A 286 31.06 18.75 -23.09
CA LEU A 286 31.47 19.47 -24.32
C LEU A 286 31.13 20.95 -24.18
N ASN A 287 29.93 21.29 -23.74
CA ASN A 287 29.51 22.67 -23.57
C ASN A 287 30.34 23.42 -22.51
N LYS A 288 30.74 22.76 -21.43
CA LYS A 288 31.64 23.33 -20.40
C LYS A 288 33.03 23.66 -20.95
N ASN A 289 33.49 22.84 -21.89
CA ASN A 289 34.77 23.04 -22.59
C ASN A 289 34.68 24.04 -23.76
N GLY A 290 33.52 24.70 -23.94
CA GLY A 290 33.30 25.68 -24.99
C GLY A 290 33.02 25.07 -26.37
N LEU A 291 32.89 23.75 -26.46
CA LEU A 291 32.55 23.02 -27.69
C LEU A 291 31.02 22.83 -27.78
N LYS A 292 30.52 22.89 -29.01
CA LYS A 292 29.08 22.62 -29.26
C LYS A 292 28.93 21.24 -29.87
N ALA A 293 27.90 20.52 -29.45
CA ALA A 293 27.52 19.28 -30.11
C ALA A 293 26.90 19.58 -31.49
N GLU A 294 27.06 18.71 -32.46
CA GLU A 294 26.60 18.91 -33.86
C GLU A 294 25.07 19.06 -33.88
N SER A 295 24.36 18.09 -33.39
CA SER A 295 22.89 18.11 -33.33
C SER A 295 22.35 17.13 -32.28
N LEU A 296 21.11 17.32 -31.80
CA LEU A 296 20.48 16.36 -30.89
C LEU A 296 20.10 15.06 -31.59
N GLU A 297 19.77 15.12 -32.88
CA GLU A 297 19.38 13.97 -33.70
C GLU A 297 20.46 12.88 -33.73
N ALA A 298 21.75 13.26 -33.63
CA ALA A 298 22.87 12.31 -33.63
C ALA A 298 22.89 11.42 -32.38
N TYR A 299 22.24 11.86 -31.28
CA TYR A 299 22.18 11.18 -30.00
C TYR A 299 20.79 10.58 -29.69
N VAL A 300 19.84 10.70 -30.63
CA VAL A 300 18.48 10.14 -30.40
C VAL A 300 18.56 8.62 -30.34
N MET A 301 18.03 8.08 -29.24
CA MET A 301 17.80 6.64 -29.14
C MET A 301 16.88 6.16 -30.26
N VAL A 302 17.36 5.27 -31.09
CA VAL A 302 16.50 4.50 -32.00
C VAL A 302 15.73 3.53 -31.08
N GLN A 303 14.52 3.88 -30.71
CA GLN A 303 13.65 2.93 -30.02
C GLN A 303 13.33 1.79 -31.00
N GLU A 304 14.02 0.67 -30.84
CA GLU A 304 13.50 -0.59 -31.39
C GLU A 304 12.11 -0.77 -30.80
N SER A 305 11.09 -0.74 -31.65
CA SER A 305 9.73 -1.01 -31.28
C SER A 305 9.73 -2.40 -30.64
N SER A 306 9.64 -2.45 -29.29
CA SER A 306 9.46 -3.72 -28.61
C SER A 306 8.26 -4.41 -29.26
N PRO A 307 8.37 -5.70 -29.66
CA PRO A 307 7.24 -6.42 -30.22
C PRO A 307 6.09 -6.30 -29.21
N GLN A 308 4.93 -5.82 -29.68
CA GLN A 308 3.73 -5.84 -28.87
C GLN A 308 3.50 -7.30 -28.51
N VAL A 309 3.76 -7.64 -27.24
CA VAL A 309 3.39 -8.94 -26.71
C VAL A 309 1.86 -8.94 -26.68
N GLU A 310 1.25 -9.54 -27.70
CA GLU A 310 -0.16 -9.87 -27.64
C GLU A 310 -0.30 -10.87 -26.51
N PHE A 311 -0.86 -10.40 -25.39
CA PHE A 311 -1.26 -11.29 -24.30
C PHE A 311 -2.43 -12.11 -24.81
N GLU A 312 -2.18 -13.32 -25.30
CA GLU A 312 -3.22 -14.30 -25.47
C GLU A 312 -3.86 -14.54 -24.11
N SER A 313 -5.18 -14.43 -24.08
CA SER A 313 -5.96 -14.66 -22.86
C SER A 313 -5.73 -16.09 -22.37
N VAL A 314 -4.85 -16.25 -21.38
CA VAL A 314 -4.48 -17.55 -20.78
C VAL A 314 -5.68 -18.27 -20.16
N LEU A 315 -6.80 -17.59 -19.95
CA LEU A 315 -7.97 -18.09 -19.24
C LEU A 315 -9.11 -18.55 -20.15
N GLY A 316 -8.94 -18.58 -21.48
CA GLY A 316 -9.99 -19.03 -22.40
C GLY A 316 -11.31 -18.27 -22.25
N GLN A 317 -11.28 -17.07 -21.70
CA GLN A 317 -12.46 -16.23 -21.62
C GLN A 317 -12.77 -15.68 -23.02
N ASP A 318 -13.95 -16.05 -23.51
CA ASP A 318 -14.51 -15.43 -24.71
C ASP A 318 -14.52 -13.92 -24.57
N SER A 319 -14.30 -13.23 -25.68
CA SER A 319 -14.37 -11.76 -25.74
C SER A 319 -15.63 -11.23 -25.05
N LEU A 320 -15.52 -10.13 -24.31
CA LEU A 320 -16.65 -9.43 -23.69
C LEU A 320 -17.73 -9.05 -24.73
N THR A 321 -17.37 -9.01 -26.02
CA THR A 321 -18.25 -8.69 -27.16
C THR A 321 -18.89 -9.92 -27.79
N ARG A 322 -18.76 -11.13 -27.20
CA ARG A 322 -19.32 -12.37 -27.76
C ARG A 322 -20.85 -12.35 -27.96
N PHE A 323 -21.52 -11.54 -27.17
CA PHE A 323 -22.98 -11.33 -27.25
C PHE A 323 -23.38 -10.18 -28.17
N ASP A 324 -22.43 -9.41 -28.70
CA ASP A 324 -22.70 -8.37 -29.66
C ASP A 324 -23.03 -8.98 -31.00
N VAL A 325 -24.30 -9.14 -31.31
CA VAL A 325 -24.75 -9.61 -32.63
C VAL A 325 -24.36 -8.55 -33.65
N LYS A 326 -23.37 -8.86 -34.50
CA LYS A 326 -23.02 -8.00 -35.62
C LYS A 326 -24.27 -7.75 -36.44
N ARG A 327 -24.93 -6.61 -36.30
CA ARG A 327 -25.99 -6.18 -37.20
C ARG A 327 -25.43 -6.17 -38.61
N ARG A 328 -25.79 -7.17 -39.41
CA ARG A 328 -25.54 -7.18 -40.84
C ARG A 328 -26.18 -5.92 -41.42
N SER A 329 -25.35 -4.94 -41.81
CA SER A 329 -25.82 -3.82 -42.59
C SER A 329 -26.30 -4.38 -43.95
N ASN A 330 -27.61 -4.49 -44.13
CA ASN A 330 -28.23 -4.73 -45.42
C ASN A 330 -27.94 -3.49 -46.28
N LYS A 331 -26.81 -3.53 -47.03
CA LYS A 331 -26.63 -2.64 -48.15
C LYS A 331 -27.67 -3.01 -49.20
N GLY A 332 -28.80 -2.27 -49.19
CA GLY A 332 -29.83 -2.39 -50.17
C GLY A 332 -29.26 -2.23 -51.58
N LYS A 333 -29.28 -3.29 -52.36
CA LYS A 333 -29.06 -3.19 -53.80
C LYS A 333 -30.12 -2.27 -54.38
N SER A 334 -29.75 -1.02 -54.67
CA SER A 334 -30.52 -0.11 -55.49
C SER A 334 -30.79 -0.77 -56.87
N ARG A 335 -32.01 -1.28 -57.05
CA ARG A 335 -32.49 -1.69 -58.39
C ARG A 335 -32.56 -0.44 -59.23
N ARG A 336 -31.61 -0.29 -60.19
CA ARG A 336 -31.76 0.64 -61.31
C ARG A 336 -33.00 0.17 -62.14
N ARG A 337 -34.05 1.01 -62.17
CA ARG A 337 -35.15 0.89 -63.14
C ARG A 337 -34.61 1.16 -64.56
N PRO A 338 -34.95 0.33 -65.57
CA PRO A 338 -34.61 0.66 -66.97
C PRO A 338 -35.46 1.87 -67.43
N ARG A 339 -34.81 2.81 -68.03
CA ARG A 339 -35.40 4.00 -68.66
C ARG A 339 -35.99 3.56 -70.00
N ASN A 340 -37.33 3.52 -70.11
CA ASN A 340 -38.05 3.29 -71.34
C ASN A 340 -37.81 4.50 -72.28
N LYS A 341 -37.21 4.27 -73.44
CA LYS A 341 -37.30 5.13 -74.59
C LYS A 341 -38.56 4.76 -75.33
N ASN A 342 -39.52 5.63 -75.41
CA ASN A 342 -40.35 5.88 -76.59
C ASN A 342 -41.24 7.09 -76.35
N ASP A 343 -41.20 7.90 -77.34
CA ASP A 343 -42.21 8.62 -78.10
C ASP A 343 -42.29 10.13 -77.89
N LYS A 344 -41.90 10.71 -79.03
CA LYS A 344 -42.36 11.93 -79.71
C LYS A 344 -42.08 13.29 -79.05
#